data_d696ab20f46fec6509fa7b7c00d09d93
#
_entry.id   d696ab20f46fec6509fa7b7c00d09d93
#
_cell.length_a   1.000
_cell.length_b   1.000
_cell.length_c   1.000
_cell.angle_alpha   90.00
_cell.angle_beta   90.00
_cell.angle_gamma   90.00
#
_symmetry.space_group_name_H-M   'P 1'
#
loop_
_entity.id
_entity.type
_entity.pdbx_description
1 polymer ?
#
loop_
_entity_poly.entity_id
_entity_poly.type
_entity_poly.pdbx_seq_one_letter_code
_entity_poly.pdbx_strand_id
1 'polypeptide(L)'
;MLTLTNIKKVFKTDEVETWALQNVNLEVKKGEFVAIMGPSGCGKSTLLNILGLLDTPTEGAYILDGKDVSQMSEDDRTDLRKGKLGFVFQSFNLIDELNVSENVELPLLYMGVPKKERRQKVKEVIERVAMTHRAQHFPSQLSGGQQQRVAIARAVISRPHIILADEPTGNLDSKHGKEVMDLLCELHKEGTTIIMVTHSQHDANYADRIVNLFDGEVVSEVEMWEADQTNPADPPPTPPCMEGSGYN
;
A
#
# COMPACT_ATOMS: atom_id res chain seq x y z
N MET A 1 11.77 -8.20 -6.48
CA MET A 1 11.11 -6.88 -6.52
C MET A 1 11.74 -5.91 -5.53
N LEU A 2 11.60 -6.12 -4.24
CA LEU A 2 12.32 -5.36 -3.23
C LEU A 2 12.95 -6.27 -2.16
N THR A 3 14.08 -5.82 -1.60
CA THR A 3 14.80 -6.53 -0.53
C THR A 3 15.34 -5.52 0.47
N LEU A 4 15.02 -5.73 1.73
CA LEU A 4 15.59 -5.02 2.87
C LEU A 4 16.56 -5.94 3.58
N THR A 5 17.76 -5.46 3.87
CA THR A 5 18.78 -6.23 4.58
C THR A 5 19.30 -5.42 5.76
N ASN A 6 19.10 -5.94 6.97
CA ASN A 6 19.57 -5.35 8.24
C ASN A 6 19.16 -3.86 8.40
N ILE A 7 17.93 -3.52 7.98
CA ILE A 7 17.45 -2.14 8.07
C ILE A 7 17.30 -1.72 9.52
N LYS A 8 17.91 -0.59 9.85
CA LYS A 8 17.73 0.11 11.12
C LYS A 8 17.25 1.52 10.88
N LYS A 9 16.40 2.01 11.77
CA LYS A 9 15.96 3.41 11.80
C LYS A 9 15.98 3.94 13.22
N VAL A 10 16.79 4.96 13.42
CA VAL A 10 16.93 5.65 14.72
C VAL A 10 16.54 7.12 14.52
N PHE A 11 15.60 7.58 15.32
CA PHE A 11 15.28 9.00 15.44
C PHE A 11 16.05 9.55 16.63
N LYS A 12 16.82 10.61 16.40
CA LYS A 12 17.62 11.27 17.43
C LYS A 12 17.09 12.67 17.67
N THR A 13 16.84 12.97 18.93
CA THR A 13 16.67 14.33 19.43
C THR A 13 17.85 14.64 20.37
N ASP A 14 17.97 15.88 20.82
CA ASP A 14 19.05 16.27 21.72
C ASP A 14 19.08 15.48 23.04
N GLU A 15 17.93 14.90 23.43
CA GLU A 15 17.77 14.23 24.73
C GLU A 15 17.48 12.72 24.61
N VAL A 16 16.95 12.24 23.47
CA VAL A 16 16.45 10.86 23.35
C VAL A 16 16.81 10.25 21.99
N GLU A 17 17.25 8.99 22.03
CA GLU A 17 17.34 8.14 20.85
C GLU A 17 16.19 7.14 20.86
N THR A 18 15.39 7.12 19.78
CA THR A 18 14.28 6.15 19.60
C THR A 18 14.62 5.22 18.46
N TRP A 19 14.74 3.96 18.77
CA TRP A 19 14.94 2.88 17.78
C TRP A 19 13.57 2.47 17.24
N ALA A 20 13.27 2.93 16.04
CA ALA A 20 11.99 2.62 15.40
C ALA A 20 12.03 1.31 14.60
N LEU A 21 13.22 0.97 14.04
CA LEU A 21 13.46 -0.31 13.38
C LEU A 21 14.83 -0.84 13.80
N GLN A 22 14.89 -2.15 14.06
CA GLN A 22 16.07 -2.86 14.53
C GLN A 22 16.28 -4.11 13.68
N ASN A 23 17.27 -4.06 12.77
CA ASN A 23 17.69 -5.22 11.99
C ASN A 23 16.57 -5.89 11.15
N VAL A 24 15.69 -5.07 10.54
CA VAL A 24 14.61 -5.59 9.69
C VAL A 24 15.18 -6.18 8.41
N ASN A 25 14.83 -7.45 8.15
CA ASN A 25 15.06 -8.16 6.91
C ASN A 25 13.71 -8.50 6.31
N LEU A 26 13.50 -8.16 5.03
CA LEU A 26 12.23 -8.41 4.34
C LEU A 26 12.49 -8.52 2.83
N GLU A 27 11.97 -9.55 2.22
CA GLU A 27 11.92 -9.69 0.77
C GLU A 27 10.46 -9.69 0.31
N VAL A 28 10.14 -8.92 -0.76
CA VAL A 28 8.82 -8.95 -1.39
C VAL A 28 8.99 -9.23 -2.87
N LYS A 29 8.30 -10.26 -3.35
CA LYS A 29 8.30 -10.68 -4.76
C LYS A 29 7.38 -9.78 -5.60
N LYS A 30 7.62 -9.75 -6.89
CA LYS A 30 6.73 -9.05 -7.82
C LYS A 30 5.36 -9.72 -7.86
N GLY A 31 4.30 -8.93 -7.76
CA GLY A 31 2.92 -9.42 -7.76
C GLY A 31 2.50 -10.07 -6.44
N GLU A 32 3.27 -9.95 -5.37
CA GLU A 32 2.92 -10.48 -4.05
C GLU A 32 2.07 -9.47 -3.28
N PHE A 33 1.09 -9.95 -2.51
CA PHE A 33 0.36 -9.16 -1.53
C PHE A 33 0.86 -9.51 -0.14
N VAL A 34 1.56 -8.60 0.51
CA VAL A 34 2.11 -8.78 1.87
C VAL A 34 1.37 -7.89 2.86
N ALA A 35 0.92 -8.47 3.96
CA ALA A 35 0.41 -7.73 5.11
C ALA A 35 1.47 -7.64 6.21
N ILE A 36 1.77 -6.43 6.69
CA ILE A 36 2.65 -6.19 7.83
C ILE A 36 1.77 -5.90 9.05
N MET A 37 1.82 -6.77 10.03
CA MET A 37 1.05 -6.67 11.27
C MET A 37 1.95 -6.37 12.47
N GLY A 38 1.34 -5.86 13.53
CA GLY A 38 2.00 -5.63 14.81
C GLY A 38 1.28 -4.59 15.66
N PRO A 39 1.62 -4.47 16.96
CA PRO A 39 0.99 -3.51 17.85
C PRO A 39 1.27 -2.05 17.44
N SER A 40 0.49 -1.12 18.00
CA SER A 40 0.75 0.31 17.79
C SER A 40 2.16 0.68 18.27
N GLY A 41 2.86 1.51 17.50
CA GLY A 41 4.21 1.97 17.86
C GLY A 41 5.36 0.99 17.54
N CYS A 42 5.09 -0.21 17.03
CA CYS A 42 6.16 -1.19 16.73
C CYS A 42 7.01 -0.88 15.49
N GLY A 43 6.79 0.24 14.80
CA GLY A 43 7.61 0.65 13.64
C GLY A 43 6.97 0.46 12.26
N LYS A 44 5.70 -0.01 12.16
CA LYS A 44 5.02 -0.29 10.87
C LYS A 44 5.01 0.90 9.90
N SER A 45 4.56 2.06 10.34
CA SER A 45 4.51 3.27 9.47
C SER A 45 5.93 3.77 9.13
N THR A 46 6.91 3.58 10.02
CA THR A 46 8.32 3.88 9.73
C THR A 46 8.83 2.96 8.63
N LEU A 47 8.54 1.66 8.72
CA LEU A 47 8.90 0.69 7.68
C LEU A 47 8.23 1.03 6.35
N LEU A 48 6.94 1.35 6.37
CA LEU A 48 6.18 1.75 5.18
C LEU A 48 6.77 3.02 4.53
N ASN A 49 7.19 4.01 5.33
CA ASN A 49 7.83 5.23 4.83
C ASN A 49 9.17 4.94 4.15
N ILE A 50 9.98 4.02 4.69
CA ILE A 50 11.23 3.59 4.06
C ILE A 50 10.93 2.86 2.75
N LEU A 51 10.01 1.89 2.76
CA LEU A 51 9.57 1.17 1.56
C LEU A 51 9.04 2.13 0.49
N GLY A 52 8.35 3.18 0.93
CA GLY A 52 7.81 4.24 0.08
C GLY A 52 8.82 5.29 -0.37
N LEU A 53 10.08 5.17 0.02
CA LEU A 53 11.12 6.17 -0.27
C LEU A 53 10.78 7.58 0.27
N LEU A 54 9.88 7.67 1.26
CA LEU A 54 9.55 8.90 1.97
C LEU A 54 10.58 9.22 3.04
N ASP A 55 11.24 8.18 3.56
CA ASP A 55 12.33 8.28 4.52
C ASP A 55 13.49 7.36 4.12
N THR A 56 14.64 7.51 4.76
CA THR A 56 15.83 6.67 4.55
C THR A 56 16.15 5.86 5.78
N PRO A 57 16.67 4.63 5.63
CA PRO A 57 17.20 3.89 6.76
C PRO A 57 18.43 4.62 7.35
N THR A 58 18.67 4.43 8.63
CA THR A 58 19.92 4.90 9.28
C THR A 58 21.08 3.97 8.92
N GLU A 59 20.81 2.66 8.87
CA GLU A 59 21.75 1.60 8.47
C GLU A 59 21.02 0.51 7.69
N GLY A 60 21.78 -0.32 7.00
CA GLY A 60 21.29 -1.44 6.21
C GLY A 60 21.18 -1.10 4.72
N ALA A 61 20.71 -2.06 3.92
CA ALA A 61 20.56 -1.93 2.48
C ALA A 61 19.10 -2.12 2.05
N TYR A 62 18.63 -1.24 1.17
CA TYR A 62 17.35 -1.35 0.51
C TYR A 62 17.54 -1.43 -1.01
N ILE A 63 17.26 -2.60 -1.56
CA ILE A 63 17.32 -2.86 -3.00
C ILE A 63 15.90 -2.83 -3.57
N LEU A 64 15.63 -1.96 -4.53
CA LEU A 64 14.36 -1.87 -5.25
C LEU A 64 14.61 -2.06 -6.75
N ASP A 65 13.99 -3.09 -7.34
CA ASP A 65 14.18 -3.48 -8.75
C ASP A 65 15.67 -3.64 -9.13
N GLY A 66 16.48 -4.21 -8.23
CA GLY A 66 17.91 -4.44 -8.43
C GLY A 66 18.79 -3.18 -8.22
N LYS A 67 18.23 -2.04 -7.84
CA LYS A 67 18.94 -0.80 -7.54
C LYS A 67 19.00 -0.56 -6.04
N ASP A 68 20.19 -0.29 -5.50
CA ASP A 68 20.33 0.18 -4.12
C ASP A 68 19.81 1.61 -3.99
N VAL A 69 18.82 1.78 -3.11
CA VAL A 69 18.14 3.06 -2.88
C VAL A 69 18.40 3.61 -1.47
N SER A 70 19.20 2.92 -0.67
CA SER A 70 19.42 3.22 0.76
C SER A 70 19.95 4.63 1.02
N GLN A 71 20.82 5.11 0.14
CA GLN A 71 21.55 6.39 0.28
C GLN A 71 21.23 7.37 -0.86
N MET A 72 20.08 7.21 -1.51
CA MET A 72 19.66 8.12 -2.56
C MET A 72 19.37 9.52 -2.02
N SER A 73 19.67 10.55 -2.82
CA SER A 73 19.23 11.91 -2.56
C SER A 73 17.69 12.01 -2.54
N GLU A 74 17.16 13.05 -1.92
CA GLU A 74 15.70 13.28 -1.90
C GLU A 74 15.12 13.46 -3.29
N ASP A 75 15.84 14.15 -4.18
CA ASP A 75 15.44 14.35 -5.58
C ASP A 75 15.37 13.01 -6.33
N ASP A 76 16.41 12.17 -6.22
CA ASP A 76 16.44 10.84 -6.85
C ASP A 76 15.32 9.92 -6.33
N ARG A 77 15.05 9.96 -5.01
CA ARG A 77 13.94 9.21 -4.40
C ARG A 77 12.60 9.71 -4.91
N THR A 78 12.44 11.02 -5.04
CA THR A 78 11.24 11.65 -5.56
C THR A 78 10.98 11.24 -7.01
N ASP A 79 12.02 11.23 -7.83
CA ASP A 79 11.90 10.80 -9.23
C ASP A 79 11.62 9.30 -9.34
N LEU A 80 12.21 8.48 -8.47
CA LEU A 80 11.96 7.05 -8.44
C LEU A 80 10.54 6.70 -7.99
N ARG A 81 9.96 7.47 -7.05
CA ARG A 81 8.56 7.31 -6.63
C ARG A 81 7.57 7.58 -7.75
N LYS A 82 7.85 8.58 -8.60
CA LYS A 82 6.94 8.99 -9.69
C LYS A 82 6.61 7.80 -10.59
N GLY A 83 5.35 7.41 -10.62
CA GLY A 83 4.84 6.34 -11.47
C GLY A 83 5.19 4.90 -11.05
N LYS A 84 6.05 4.70 -10.05
CA LYS A 84 6.41 3.35 -9.56
C LYS A 84 5.70 2.97 -8.28
N LEU A 85 5.44 3.93 -7.40
CA LEU A 85 4.82 3.72 -6.10
C LEU A 85 3.48 4.43 -6.02
N GLY A 86 2.44 3.73 -5.56
CA GLY A 86 1.14 4.27 -5.20
C GLY A 86 0.96 4.23 -3.69
N PHE A 87 0.30 5.23 -3.12
CA PHE A 87 0.05 5.32 -1.68
C PHE A 87 -1.43 5.41 -1.38
N VAL A 88 -1.87 4.58 -0.43
CA VAL A 88 -3.22 4.58 0.13
C VAL A 88 -3.08 4.77 1.63
N PHE A 89 -3.62 5.85 2.19
CA PHE A 89 -3.50 6.19 3.61
C PHE A 89 -4.83 6.00 4.35
N GLN A 90 -4.77 5.74 5.64
CA GLN A 90 -5.91 5.64 6.52
C GLN A 90 -6.77 6.92 6.52
N SER A 91 -6.15 8.10 6.49
CA SER A 91 -6.82 9.41 6.48
C SER A 91 -7.11 9.94 5.08
N PHE A 92 -7.09 9.06 4.05
CA PHE A 92 -7.35 9.35 2.64
C PHE A 92 -6.35 10.35 2.02
N ASN A 93 -5.91 11.37 2.73
CA ASN A 93 -4.99 12.44 2.32
C ASN A 93 -5.40 13.07 0.98
N LEU A 94 -6.70 13.32 0.79
CA LEU A 94 -7.20 14.09 -0.34
C LEU A 94 -6.96 15.58 -0.11
N ILE A 95 -6.79 16.32 -1.19
CA ILE A 95 -6.69 17.77 -1.15
C ILE A 95 -8.10 18.34 -1.18
N ASP A 96 -8.52 19.05 -0.12
CA ASP A 96 -9.89 19.49 0.10
C ASP A 96 -10.36 20.54 -0.94
N GLU A 97 -9.42 21.32 -1.48
CA GLU A 97 -9.68 22.35 -2.50
C GLU A 97 -9.82 21.78 -3.92
N LEU A 98 -9.53 20.49 -4.10
CA LEU A 98 -9.63 19.79 -5.37
C LEU A 98 -10.83 18.84 -5.37
N ASN A 99 -11.55 18.79 -6.49
CA ASN A 99 -12.60 17.80 -6.67
C ASN A 99 -12.03 16.39 -6.90
N VAL A 100 -12.90 15.38 -7.00
CA VAL A 100 -12.51 13.96 -7.20
C VAL A 100 -11.61 13.80 -8.44
N SER A 101 -12.02 14.39 -9.60
CA SER A 101 -11.23 14.27 -10.82
C SER A 101 -9.85 14.90 -10.69
N GLU A 102 -9.75 16.03 -10.04
CA GLU A 102 -8.51 16.75 -9.83
C GLU A 102 -7.59 16.05 -8.85
N ASN A 103 -8.12 15.49 -7.73
CA ASN A 103 -7.34 14.67 -6.83
C ASN A 103 -6.75 13.45 -7.53
N VAL A 104 -7.53 12.76 -8.36
CA VAL A 104 -7.07 11.58 -9.11
C VAL A 104 -6.07 11.97 -10.20
N GLU A 105 -6.18 13.18 -10.81
CA GLU A 105 -5.28 13.64 -11.87
C GLU A 105 -3.86 13.96 -11.39
N LEU A 106 -3.68 14.31 -10.10
CA LEU A 106 -2.44 14.85 -9.54
C LEU A 106 -1.17 14.05 -9.91
N PRO A 107 -1.10 12.71 -9.76
CA PRO A 107 0.10 11.95 -10.08
C PRO A 107 0.52 12.13 -11.55
N LEU A 108 -0.43 12.14 -12.47
CA LEU A 108 -0.17 12.32 -13.90
C LEU A 108 0.28 13.75 -14.24
N LEU A 109 -0.17 14.75 -13.47
CA LEU A 109 0.28 16.12 -13.60
C LEU A 109 1.77 16.25 -13.25
N TYR A 110 2.20 15.65 -12.11
CA TYR A 110 3.60 15.61 -11.69
C TYR A 110 4.50 14.80 -12.63
N MET A 111 3.93 13.82 -13.33
CA MET A 111 4.63 13.04 -14.36
C MET A 111 4.73 13.78 -15.70
N GLY A 112 4.14 14.97 -15.85
CA GLY A 112 4.17 15.74 -17.09
C GLY A 112 3.30 15.17 -18.21
N VAL A 113 2.34 14.27 -17.89
CA VAL A 113 1.46 13.67 -18.91
C VAL A 113 0.58 14.74 -19.55
N PRO A 114 0.43 14.75 -20.90
CA PRO A 114 -0.38 15.75 -21.61
C PRO A 114 -1.85 15.78 -21.15
N LYS A 115 -2.45 16.97 -21.06
CA LYS A 115 -3.81 17.18 -20.53
C LYS A 115 -4.89 16.30 -21.18
N LYS A 116 -4.80 16.06 -22.48
CA LYS A 116 -5.78 15.22 -23.19
C LYS A 116 -5.72 13.78 -22.71
N GLU A 117 -4.50 13.25 -22.53
CA GLU A 117 -4.26 11.89 -22.04
C GLU A 117 -4.66 11.76 -20.56
N ARG A 118 -4.31 12.74 -19.71
CA ARG A 118 -4.71 12.74 -18.29
C ARG A 118 -6.22 12.65 -18.14
N ARG A 119 -6.98 13.48 -18.85
CA ARG A 119 -8.45 13.47 -18.81
C ARG A 119 -9.05 12.11 -19.16
N GLN A 120 -8.47 11.44 -20.15
CA GLN A 120 -8.94 10.09 -20.54
C GLN A 120 -8.66 9.08 -19.44
N LYS A 121 -7.43 9.05 -18.92
CA LYS A 121 -7.05 8.13 -17.83
C LYS A 121 -7.86 8.37 -16.55
N VAL A 122 -8.09 9.65 -16.18
CA VAL A 122 -8.92 10.02 -15.03
C VAL A 122 -10.33 9.47 -15.18
N LYS A 123 -10.94 9.62 -16.35
CA LYS A 123 -12.29 9.09 -16.61
C LYS A 123 -12.34 7.57 -16.42
N GLU A 124 -11.39 6.84 -16.99
CA GLU A 124 -11.31 5.38 -16.90
C GLU A 124 -11.15 4.90 -15.45
N VAL A 125 -10.24 5.53 -14.69
CA VAL A 125 -9.99 5.13 -13.30
C VAL A 125 -11.15 5.51 -12.38
N ILE A 126 -11.79 6.66 -12.55
CA ILE A 126 -12.97 7.07 -11.77
C ILE A 126 -14.15 6.13 -12.04
N GLU A 127 -14.32 5.69 -13.28
CA GLU A 127 -15.34 4.69 -13.64
C GLU A 127 -15.05 3.35 -12.95
N ARG A 128 -13.81 2.90 -12.97
CA ARG A 128 -13.35 1.66 -12.32
C ARG A 128 -13.68 1.63 -10.81
N VAL A 129 -13.50 2.74 -10.11
CA VAL A 129 -13.81 2.83 -8.67
C VAL A 129 -15.27 3.24 -8.38
N ALA A 130 -16.15 3.21 -9.39
CA ALA A 130 -17.57 3.55 -9.32
C ALA A 130 -17.84 4.98 -8.78
N MET A 131 -16.99 5.95 -9.12
CA MET A 131 -17.09 7.34 -8.66
C MET A 131 -17.48 8.34 -9.76
N THR A 132 -17.92 7.87 -10.95
CA THR A 132 -18.26 8.72 -12.10
C THR A 132 -19.32 9.80 -11.75
N HIS A 133 -20.34 9.41 -10.97
CA HIS A 133 -21.41 10.32 -10.54
C HIS A 133 -20.97 11.37 -9.50
N ARG A 134 -19.76 11.21 -8.94
CA ARG A 134 -19.13 12.11 -7.95
C ARG A 134 -17.89 12.81 -8.47
N ALA A 135 -17.57 12.71 -9.75
CA ALA A 135 -16.33 13.20 -10.35
C ALA A 135 -16.02 14.70 -10.07
N GLN A 136 -17.07 15.51 -9.90
CA GLN A 136 -16.97 16.94 -9.62
C GLN A 136 -17.21 17.32 -8.15
N HIS A 137 -17.42 16.34 -7.27
CA HIS A 137 -17.61 16.59 -5.84
C HIS A 137 -16.26 16.82 -5.15
N PHE A 138 -16.29 17.58 -4.07
CA PHE A 138 -15.13 17.82 -3.19
C PHE A 138 -15.09 16.79 -2.07
N PRO A 139 -13.92 16.53 -1.44
CA PRO A 139 -13.79 15.54 -0.35
C PRO A 139 -14.83 15.71 0.77
N SER A 140 -15.13 16.94 1.18
CA SER A 140 -16.12 17.25 2.21
C SER A 140 -17.57 16.80 1.88
N GLN A 141 -17.85 16.48 0.62
CA GLN A 141 -19.15 16.04 0.12
C GLN A 141 -19.23 14.50 -0.04
N LEU A 142 -18.18 13.78 0.37
CA LEU A 142 -18.04 12.35 0.20
C LEU A 142 -18.08 11.62 1.54
N SER A 143 -18.65 10.40 1.55
CA SER A 143 -18.49 9.49 2.68
C SER A 143 -17.04 8.98 2.79
N GLY A 144 -16.62 8.47 3.96
CA GLY A 144 -15.28 7.91 4.14
C GLY A 144 -14.94 6.84 3.11
N GLY A 145 -15.85 5.90 2.84
CA GLY A 145 -15.64 4.88 1.81
C GLY A 145 -15.49 5.46 0.39
N GLN A 146 -16.22 6.53 0.06
CA GLN A 146 -16.05 7.24 -1.21
C GLN A 146 -14.71 7.95 -1.29
N GLN A 147 -14.27 8.60 -0.20
CA GLN A 147 -12.95 9.24 -0.12
C GLN A 147 -11.83 8.21 -0.30
N GLN A 148 -11.96 7.03 0.32
CA GLN A 148 -10.96 5.97 0.17
C GLN A 148 -10.90 5.42 -1.26
N ARG A 149 -12.04 5.24 -1.94
CA ARG A 149 -12.05 4.88 -3.37
C ARG A 149 -11.34 5.93 -4.23
N VAL A 150 -11.50 7.21 -3.93
CA VAL A 150 -10.77 8.29 -4.62
C VAL A 150 -9.27 8.22 -4.31
N ALA A 151 -8.88 7.95 -3.07
CA ALA A 151 -7.47 7.77 -2.69
C ALA A 151 -6.83 6.58 -3.43
N ILE A 152 -7.55 5.44 -3.56
CA ILE A 152 -7.10 4.30 -4.36
C ILE A 152 -7.01 4.68 -5.84
N ALA A 153 -8.03 5.36 -6.40
CA ALA A 153 -8.00 5.83 -7.79
C ALA A 153 -6.77 6.70 -8.07
N ARG A 154 -6.45 7.62 -7.15
CA ARG A 154 -5.24 8.45 -7.22
C ARG A 154 -3.96 7.59 -7.15
N ALA A 155 -3.92 6.57 -6.31
CA ALA A 155 -2.76 5.70 -6.17
C ALA A 155 -2.50 4.88 -7.45
N VAL A 156 -3.55 4.41 -8.14
CA VAL A 156 -3.42 3.48 -9.28
C VAL A 156 -3.35 4.15 -10.65
N ILE A 157 -3.68 5.43 -10.77
CA ILE A 157 -3.78 6.12 -12.08
C ILE A 157 -2.47 6.13 -12.85
N SER A 158 -1.33 6.14 -12.15
CA SER A 158 0.01 6.05 -12.73
C SER A 158 0.41 4.63 -13.13
N ARG A 159 -0.42 3.61 -12.84
CA ARG A 159 -0.12 2.18 -12.97
C ARG A 159 1.17 1.80 -12.23
N PRO A 160 1.21 2.01 -10.92
CA PRO A 160 2.42 1.75 -10.13
C PRO A 160 2.76 0.26 -10.11
N HIS A 161 4.03 -0.05 -9.87
CA HIS A 161 4.48 -1.43 -9.65
C HIS A 161 4.14 -1.93 -8.26
N ILE A 162 4.11 -1.02 -7.28
CA ILE A 162 3.85 -1.30 -5.87
C ILE A 162 2.81 -0.33 -5.34
N ILE A 163 1.84 -0.84 -4.59
CA ILE A 163 0.92 -0.06 -3.76
C ILE A 163 1.30 -0.26 -2.31
N LEU A 164 1.50 0.84 -1.60
CA LEU A 164 1.74 0.89 -0.16
C LEU A 164 0.46 1.38 0.50
N ALA A 165 -0.15 0.53 1.33
CA ALA A 165 -1.41 0.83 2.01
C ALA A 165 -1.20 0.88 3.53
N ASP A 166 -1.43 2.04 4.14
CA ASP A 166 -1.35 2.24 5.58
C ASP A 166 -2.76 2.23 6.17
N GLU A 167 -3.13 1.14 6.83
CA GLU A 167 -4.44 0.90 7.44
C GLU A 167 -5.63 1.32 6.53
N PRO A 168 -5.74 0.75 5.32
CA PRO A 168 -6.63 1.28 4.28
C PRO A 168 -8.12 1.22 4.64
N THR A 169 -8.50 0.47 5.67
CA THR A 169 -9.88 0.29 6.15
C THR A 169 -10.12 0.92 7.52
N GLY A 170 -9.08 1.43 8.19
CA GLY A 170 -9.10 1.81 9.59
C GLY A 170 -10.13 2.88 9.97
N ASN A 171 -10.56 3.72 9.03
CA ASN A 171 -11.57 4.76 9.23
C ASN A 171 -12.93 4.43 8.58
N LEU A 172 -13.17 3.14 8.24
CA LEU A 172 -14.34 2.71 7.51
C LEU A 172 -15.19 1.74 8.35
N ASP A 173 -16.49 1.71 8.09
CA ASP A 173 -17.34 0.62 8.55
C ASP A 173 -17.04 -0.69 7.78
N SER A 174 -17.51 -1.81 8.30
CA SER A 174 -17.21 -3.15 7.78
C SER A 174 -17.62 -3.32 6.31
N LYS A 175 -18.71 -2.69 5.87
CA LYS A 175 -19.19 -2.79 4.48
C LYS A 175 -18.22 -2.07 3.52
N HIS A 176 -17.90 -0.81 3.83
CA HIS A 176 -17.00 -0.02 3.00
C HIS A 176 -15.56 -0.53 3.08
N GLY A 177 -15.14 -1.05 4.26
CA GLY A 177 -13.86 -1.73 4.41
C GLY A 177 -13.72 -2.92 3.47
N LYS A 178 -14.74 -3.79 3.40
CA LYS A 178 -14.77 -4.90 2.44
C LYS A 178 -14.65 -4.43 0.99
N GLU A 179 -15.41 -3.42 0.59
CA GLU A 179 -15.36 -2.87 -0.77
C GLU A 179 -13.96 -2.34 -1.15
N VAL A 180 -13.24 -1.78 -0.18
CA VAL A 180 -11.84 -1.33 -0.34
C VAL A 180 -10.90 -2.52 -0.48
N MET A 181 -11.05 -3.56 0.35
CA MET A 181 -10.24 -4.76 0.25
C MET A 181 -10.49 -5.52 -1.06
N ASP A 182 -11.73 -5.63 -1.49
CA ASP A 182 -12.09 -6.24 -2.79
C ASP A 182 -11.40 -5.51 -3.95
N LEU A 183 -11.36 -4.16 -3.92
CA LEU A 183 -10.67 -3.36 -4.94
C LEU A 183 -9.14 -3.58 -4.91
N LEU A 184 -8.52 -3.69 -3.73
CA LEU A 184 -7.09 -4.03 -3.62
C LEU A 184 -6.81 -5.43 -4.17
N CYS A 185 -7.70 -6.40 -3.90
CA CYS A 185 -7.61 -7.75 -4.46
C CYS A 185 -7.69 -7.77 -6.00
N GLU A 186 -8.56 -6.96 -6.59
CA GLU A 186 -8.62 -6.84 -8.06
C GLU A 186 -7.29 -6.33 -8.63
N LEU A 187 -6.69 -5.33 -7.99
CA LEU A 187 -5.38 -4.79 -8.38
C LEU A 187 -4.27 -5.84 -8.24
N HIS A 188 -4.30 -6.62 -7.17
CA HIS A 188 -3.36 -7.73 -6.94
C HIS A 188 -3.49 -8.80 -8.03
N LYS A 189 -4.73 -9.24 -8.37
CA LYS A 189 -4.99 -10.19 -9.46
C LYS A 189 -4.46 -9.71 -10.82
N GLU A 190 -4.40 -8.40 -11.04
CA GLU A 190 -3.81 -7.80 -12.23
C GLU A 190 -2.26 -7.78 -12.19
N GLY A 191 -1.65 -8.27 -11.12
CA GLY A 191 -0.20 -8.39 -10.95
C GLY A 191 0.47 -7.20 -10.25
N THR A 192 -0.31 -6.29 -9.63
CA THR A 192 0.24 -5.22 -8.80
C THR A 192 0.76 -5.80 -7.48
N THR A 193 1.98 -5.46 -7.09
CA THR A 193 2.51 -5.79 -5.77
C THR A 193 1.85 -4.89 -4.72
N ILE A 194 1.37 -5.47 -3.61
CA ILE A 194 0.73 -4.72 -2.54
C ILE A 194 1.45 -4.98 -1.23
N ILE A 195 1.79 -3.91 -0.51
CA ILE A 195 2.30 -4.00 0.87
C ILE A 195 1.35 -3.20 1.74
N MET A 196 0.63 -3.90 2.60
CA MET A 196 -0.38 -3.32 3.48
C MET A 196 0.09 -3.40 4.92
N VAL A 197 0.02 -2.28 5.63
CA VAL A 197 0.13 -2.24 7.09
C VAL A 197 -1.26 -2.28 7.68
N THR A 198 -1.51 -3.17 8.61
CA THR A 198 -2.79 -3.26 9.32
C THR A 198 -2.62 -3.86 10.72
N HIS A 199 -3.54 -3.53 11.62
CA HIS A 199 -3.72 -4.22 12.90
C HIS A 199 -4.93 -5.16 12.87
N SER A 200 -5.69 -5.19 11.77
CA SER A 200 -6.85 -6.05 11.56
C SER A 200 -6.43 -7.40 11.00
N GLN A 201 -6.64 -8.48 11.78
CA GLN A 201 -6.43 -9.84 11.30
C GLN A 201 -7.33 -10.17 10.11
N HIS A 202 -8.57 -9.66 10.11
CA HIS A 202 -9.49 -9.84 9.00
C HIS A 202 -8.91 -9.30 7.69
N ASP A 203 -8.32 -8.11 7.70
CA ASP A 203 -7.74 -7.51 6.50
C ASP A 203 -6.42 -8.19 6.10
N ALA A 204 -5.62 -8.59 7.08
CA ALA A 204 -4.38 -9.32 6.82
C ALA A 204 -4.62 -10.66 6.10
N ASN A 205 -5.77 -11.30 6.33
CA ASN A 205 -6.14 -12.57 5.68
C ASN A 205 -6.40 -12.44 4.17
N TYR A 206 -6.45 -11.22 3.62
CA TYR A 206 -6.50 -10.98 2.17
C TYR A 206 -5.12 -11.10 1.49
N ALA A 207 -4.04 -11.05 2.26
CA ALA A 207 -2.68 -11.11 1.74
C ALA A 207 -2.22 -12.56 1.50
N ASP A 208 -1.23 -12.73 0.62
CA ASP A 208 -0.58 -14.03 0.39
C ASP A 208 0.29 -14.41 1.58
N ARG A 209 0.87 -13.42 2.28
CA ARG A 209 1.78 -13.61 3.42
C ARG A 209 1.59 -12.51 4.46
N ILE A 210 1.67 -12.91 5.72
CA ILE A 210 1.65 -12.01 6.88
C ILE A 210 3.04 -11.95 7.49
N VAL A 211 3.55 -10.73 7.67
CA VAL A 211 4.81 -10.42 8.34
C VAL A 211 4.48 -9.75 9.67
N ASN A 212 4.90 -10.33 10.77
CA ASN A 212 4.67 -9.78 12.10
C ASN A 212 5.87 -8.95 12.54
N LEU A 213 5.61 -7.66 12.80
CA LEU A 213 6.59 -6.69 13.31
C LEU A 213 6.33 -6.46 14.81
N PHE A 214 7.37 -6.57 15.62
CA PHE A 214 7.32 -6.30 17.06
C PHE A 214 8.59 -5.57 17.50
N ASP A 215 8.46 -4.46 18.21
CA ASP A 215 9.57 -3.62 18.70
C ASP A 215 10.65 -3.32 17.65
N GLY A 216 10.21 -3.06 16.41
CA GLY A 216 11.09 -2.71 15.30
C GLY A 216 11.78 -3.90 14.62
N GLU A 217 11.42 -5.14 14.93
CA GLU A 217 11.98 -6.37 14.35
C GLU A 217 10.89 -7.22 13.69
N VAL A 218 11.24 -7.95 12.63
CA VAL A 218 10.39 -8.99 12.06
C VAL A 218 10.56 -10.24 12.93
N VAL A 219 9.47 -10.63 13.63
CA VAL A 219 9.50 -11.75 14.57
C VAL A 219 8.97 -13.04 13.97
N SER A 220 8.10 -12.96 12.97
CA SER A 220 7.60 -14.14 12.24
C SER A 220 7.04 -13.77 10.89
N GLU A 221 7.05 -14.72 9.96
CA GLU A 221 6.39 -14.66 8.66
C GLU A 221 5.52 -15.89 8.51
N VAL A 222 4.28 -15.72 8.05
CA VAL A 222 3.31 -16.81 7.85
C VAL A 222 2.77 -16.70 6.42
N GLU A 223 3.04 -17.71 5.62
CA GLU A 223 2.40 -17.87 4.31
C GLU A 223 0.97 -18.40 4.52
N MET A 224 -0.04 -17.68 4.02
CA MET A 224 -1.44 -17.98 4.31
C MET A 224 -1.92 -19.29 3.66
N TRP A 225 -1.21 -19.75 2.63
CA TRP A 225 -1.53 -20.98 1.90
C TRP A 225 -0.77 -22.22 2.40
N GLU A 226 0.24 -22.07 3.29
CA GLU A 226 0.94 -23.19 3.93
C GLU A 226 0.36 -23.60 5.30
N ALA A 227 -0.50 -22.76 5.89
CA ALA A 227 -0.93 -22.91 7.28
C ALA A 227 -1.83 -24.13 7.55
N ASP A 228 -2.30 -24.87 6.54
CA ASP A 228 -3.26 -25.97 6.75
C ASP A 228 -2.85 -27.32 6.17
N GLN A 229 -1.55 -27.64 6.16
CA GLN A 229 -1.08 -28.99 5.81
C GLN A 229 -1.29 -30.04 6.93
N THR A 230 -1.98 -29.70 8.01
CA THR A 230 -2.21 -30.65 9.13
C THR A 230 -3.42 -31.58 8.91
N ASN A 231 -4.25 -31.35 7.88
CA ASN A 231 -5.33 -32.27 7.52
C ASN A 231 -5.41 -32.47 6.00
N PRO A 232 -4.91 -33.58 5.43
CA PRO A 232 -4.90 -33.81 3.99
C PRO A 232 -6.29 -34.03 3.37
N ALA A 233 -7.37 -33.91 4.13
CA ALA A 233 -8.75 -34.12 3.66
C ALA A 233 -9.48 -32.83 3.31
N ASP A 234 -9.00 -31.66 3.74
CA ASP A 234 -9.61 -30.36 3.43
C ASP A 234 -8.65 -29.53 2.60
N PRO A 235 -9.06 -29.00 1.44
CA PRO A 235 -8.22 -28.04 0.71
C PRO A 235 -8.04 -26.78 1.58
N PRO A 236 -6.85 -26.16 1.58
CA PRO A 236 -6.60 -24.94 2.34
C PRO A 236 -7.60 -23.86 1.95
N PRO A 237 -8.04 -23.00 2.89
CA PRO A 237 -8.90 -21.87 2.56
C PRO A 237 -8.17 -20.98 1.55
N THR A 238 -8.76 -20.86 0.36
CA THR A 238 -8.23 -19.96 -0.66
C THR A 238 -8.30 -18.53 -0.12
N PRO A 239 -7.22 -17.73 -0.19
CA PRO A 239 -7.29 -16.34 0.21
C PRO A 239 -8.47 -15.65 -0.48
N PRO A 240 -9.21 -14.75 0.18
CA PRO A 240 -10.35 -14.05 -0.43
C PRO A 240 -10.02 -13.39 -1.77
N CYS A 241 -8.76 -12.99 -1.96
CA CYS A 241 -8.26 -12.49 -3.24
C CYS A 241 -8.19 -13.54 -4.36
N MET A 242 -8.11 -14.84 -4.02
CA MET A 242 -8.02 -15.93 -5.01
C MET A 242 -9.37 -16.63 -5.22
N GLU A 243 -10.34 -16.46 -4.33
CA GLU A 243 -11.70 -16.91 -4.54
C GLU A 243 -12.34 -16.04 -5.61
N GLY A 244 -12.26 -16.46 -6.84
CA GLY A 244 -12.83 -15.63 -7.80
C GLY A 244 -13.27 -16.25 -9.08
N SER A 245 -14.36 -15.84 -9.59
CA SER A 245 -14.93 -16.05 -10.92
C SER A 245 -15.47 -17.47 -11.20
N GLY A 246 -16.33 -17.92 -10.31
CA GLY A 246 -17.42 -18.78 -10.71
C GLY A 246 -18.66 -17.92 -10.92
N TYR A 247 -18.74 -17.18 -12.01
CA TYR A 247 -20.01 -16.70 -12.54
C TYR A 247 -20.25 -17.42 -13.85
N ASN A 248 -21.23 -18.37 -13.79
CA ASN A 248 -21.99 -18.81 -14.94
C ASN A 248 -22.84 -17.66 -15.48
#